data_7347b39c2b01503ccc539c5bd6a7ec39
#
_entry.id   7347b39c2b01503ccc539c5bd6a7ec39
#
_cell.length_a   1.000
_cell.length_b   1.000
_cell.length_c   1.000
_cell.angle_alpha   90.00
_cell.angle_beta   90.00
_cell.angle_gamma   90.00
#
_symmetry.space_group_name_H-M   'P 1'
#
loop_
_entity.id
_entity.type
_entity.pdbx_description
1 polymer ?
#
loop_
_entity_poly.entity_id
_entity_poly.type
_entity_poly.pdbx_seq_one_letter_code
_entity_poly.pdbx_strand_id
1 'polypeptide(L)'
;STVITNLKKLNENVEYLSVGGSNLSRLGIKSIFDLNEITYIGFTSVILNIFKIRNKINYTVNEIIKFNPDIIFSVDSPDFTLRVSERVKKIKPNIKIIHYVAPQVWIWRENRVKKFKKFVDHFLLLFDFEKKYFDKENIKNTFVGHPLIEKRISNIDISNISKGKKIISIFPGSRISE
;
A
#
# COMPACT_ATOMS: atom_id res chain seq x y z
N SER A 1 -1.22 10.35 -1.91
CA SER A 1 -1.23 11.83 -1.85
C SER A 1 -2.47 12.37 -1.14
N THR A 2 -3.68 11.93 -1.50
CA THR A 2 -4.96 12.42 -0.93
C THR A 2 -5.01 12.37 0.59
N VAL A 3 -4.59 11.27 1.21
CA VAL A 3 -4.55 11.11 2.67
C VAL A 3 -3.69 12.20 3.30
N ILE A 4 -2.47 12.43 2.80
CA ILE A 4 -1.56 13.45 3.34
C ILE A 4 -2.10 14.86 3.13
N THR A 5 -2.69 15.14 1.96
CA THR A 5 -3.31 16.43 1.68
C THR A 5 -4.42 16.74 2.69
N ASN A 6 -5.24 15.74 3.02
CA ASN A 6 -6.31 15.90 4.00
C ASN A 6 -5.77 15.99 5.45
N LEU A 7 -4.75 15.22 5.79
CA LEU A 7 -4.09 15.32 7.10
C LEU A 7 -3.49 16.72 7.34
N LYS A 8 -2.82 17.28 6.34
CA LYS A 8 -2.28 18.66 6.42
C LYS A 8 -3.35 19.73 6.62
N LYS A 9 -4.58 19.50 6.12
CA LYS A 9 -5.72 20.40 6.37
C LYS A 9 -6.27 20.28 7.79
N LEU A 10 -6.18 19.10 8.39
CA LEU A 10 -6.71 18.83 9.73
C LEU A 10 -5.71 19.19 10.83
N ASN A 11 -4.42 19.06 10.56
CA ASN A 11 -3.37 19.36 11.50
C ASN A 11 -2.11 19.78 10.73
N GLU A 12 -1.66 21.03 10.98
CA GLU A 12 -0.46 21.59 10.31
C GLU A 12 0.85 21.10 10.95
N ASN A 13 0.81 20.65 12.21
CA ASN A 13 1.99 20.25 12.97
C ASN A 13 2.24 18.72 12.86
N VAL A 14 2.31 18.20 11.65
CA VAL A 14 2.62 16.77 11.41
C VAL A 14 3.95 16.64 10.70
N GLU A 15 4.89 15.92 11.32
CA GLU A 15 6.15 15.54 10.70
C GLU A 15 6.00 14.24 9.92
N TYR A 16 6.72 14.13 8.81
CA TYR A 16 6.61 12.99 7.90
C TYR A 16 7.96 12.37 7.61
N LEU A 17 8.09 11.07 7.89
CA LEU A 17 9.12 10.21 7.32
C LEU A 17 8.47 9.34 6.24
N SER A 18 8.99 9.29 5.03
CA SER A 18 8.31 8.58 3.96
C SER A 18 9.22 7.67 3.12
N VAL A 19 8.61 6.60 2.63
CA VAL A 19 9.04 5.82 1.47
C VAL A 19 7.95 5.95 0.43
N GLY A 20 8.22 6.66 -0.67
CA GLY A 20 7.21 6.90 -1.69
C GLY A 20 7.78 7.53 -2.97
N GLY A 21 6.93 7.63 -3.97
CA GLY A 21 7.29 8.16 -5.29
C GLY A 21 6.97 9.65 -5.47
N SER A 22 6.97 10.06 -6.74
CA SER A 22 6.80 11.47 -7.19
C SER A 22 5.58 12.21 -6.62
N ASN A 23 4.50 11.50 -6.31
CA ASN A 23 3.32 12.12 -5.72
C ASN A 23 3.54 12.66 -4.30
N LEU A 24 4.45 12.07 -3.52
CA LEU A 24 4.83 12.60 -2.21
C LEU A 24 5.83 13.75 -2.35
N SER A 25 6.76 13.64 -3.30
CA SER A 25 7.71 14.70 -3.60
C SER A 25 7.02 16.00 -4.01
N ARG A 26 5.92 15.92 -4.78
CA ARG A 26 5.08 17.09 -5.14
C ARG A 26 4.42 17.75 -3.92
N LEU A 27 4.26 17.06 -2.81
CA LEU A 27 3.74 17.57 -1.55
C LEU A 27 4.85 18.07 -0.60
N GLY A 28 6.11 18.13 -1.09
CA GLY A 28 7.27 18.54 -0.32
C GLY A 28 7.81 17.46 0.63
N ILE A 29 7.35 16.21 0.53
CA ILE A 29 7.78 15.12 1.38
C ILE A 29 8.81 14.28 0.64
N LYS A 30 10.05 14.28 1.12
CA LYS A 30 11.15 13.51 0.53
C LYS A 30 11.08 12.05 0.98
N SER A 31 11.31 11.14 0.04
CA SER A 31 11.49 9.72 0.34
C SER A 31 12.89 9.46 0.91
N ILE A 32 13.02 8.55 1.87
CA ILE A 32 14.32 8.17 2.44
C ILE A 32 15.20 7.37 1.45
N PHE A 33 14.61 6.83 0.38
CA PHE A 33 15.32 6.25 -0.78
C PHE A 33 14.38 6.24 -2.00
N ASP A 34 14.93 5.95 -3.18
CA ASP A 34 14.14 5.86 -4.41
C ASP A 34 13.27 4.60 -4.41
N LEU A 35 11.97 4.77 -4.63
CA LEU A 35 11.00 3.67 -4.67
C LEU A 35 11.37 2.61 -5.72
N ASN A 36 12.02 3.00 -6.82
CA ASN A 36 12.50 2.09 -7.85
C ASN A 36 13.48 1.04 -7.33
N GLU A 37 14.16 1.31 -6.21
CA GLU A 37 15.11 0.37 -5.60
C GLU A 37 14.43 -0.86 -4.97
N ILE A 38 13.12 -0.83 -4.75
CA ILE A 38 12.33 -1.94 -4.20
C ILE A 38 11.25 -2.44 -5.17
N THR A 39 11.12 -1.81 -6.35
CA THR A 39 10.14 -2.19 -7.36
C THR A 39 10.79 -3.15 -8.34
N TYR A 40 10.64 -4.45 -8.10
CA TYR A 40 11.14 -5.49 -8.97
C TYR A 40 10.01 -6.13 -9.76
N ILE A 41 10.22 -6.33 -11.06
CA ILE A 41 9.27 -6.93 -11.97
C ILE A 41 9.67 -8.39 -12.20
N GLY A 42 8.73 -9.31 -11.92
CA GLY A 42 8.90 -10.74 -12.17
C GLY A 42 9.56 -11.52 -11.03
N PHE A 43 9.29 -12.82 -11.01
CA PHE A 43 9.69 -13.75 -9.94
C PHE A 43 11.21 -13.92 -9.84
N THR A 44 11.89 -14.04 -10.98
CA THR A 44 13.36 -14.16 -11.05
C THR A 44 14.08 -12.94 -10.52
N SER A 45 13.57 -11.75 -10.84
CA SER A 45 14.14 -10.48 -10.35
C SER A 45 14.01 -10.34 -8.83
N VAL A 46 12.94 -10.84 -8.23
CA VAL A 46 12.75 -10.84 -6.78
C VAL A 46 13.77 -11.75 -6.09
N ILE A 47 13.99 -12.95 -6.63
CA ILE A 47 14.98 -13.91 -6.06
C ILE A 47 16.39 -13.32 -6.10
N LEU A 48 16.80 -12.77 -7.24
CA LEU A 48 18.13 -12.19 -7.41
C LEU A 48 18.37 -10.96 -6.52
N ASN A 49 17.31 -10.24 -6.15
CA ASN A 49 17.41 -9.01 -5.36
C ASN A 49 16.95 -9.15 -3.90
N ILE A 50 16.75 -10.39 -3.40
CA ILE A 50 16.25 -10.64 -2.03
C ILE A 50 17.13 -9.98 -0.95
N PHE A 51 18.44 -9.97 -1.13
CA PHE A 51 19.37 -9.32 -0.21
C PHE A 51 19.20 -7.78 -0.23
N LYS A 52 19.01 -7.19 -1.42
CA LYS A 52 18.77 -5.74 -1.55
C LYS A 52 17.46 -5.34 -0.87
N ILE A 53 16.38 -6.12 -1.10
CA ILE A 53 15.08 -5.90 -0.44
C ILE A 53 15.23 -6.01 1.09
N ARG A 54 15.94 -7.03 1.58
CA ARG A 54 16.20 -7.21 3.01
C ARG A 54 16.98 -6.04 3.62
N ASN A 55 17.98 -5.53 2.92
CA ASN A 55 18.76 -4.37 3.36
C ASN A 55 17.90 -3.11 3.40
N LYS A 56 17.04 -2.89 2.40
CA LYS A 56 16.09 -1.76 2.39
C LYS A 56 15.06 -1.86 3.51
N ILE A 57 14.56 -3.07 3.80
CA ILE A 57 13.68 -3.30 4.96
C ILE A 57 14.42 -2.91 6.26
N ASN A 58 15.68 -3.38 6.46
CA ASN A 58 16.46 -3.05 7.66
C ASN A 58 16.72 -1.55 7.76
N TYR A 59 17.10 -0.90 6.66
CA TYR A 59 17.31 0.53 6.59
C TYR A 59 16.05 1.29 6.98
N THR A 60 14.90 0.94 6.38
CA THR A 60 13.61 1.56 6.68
C THR A 60 13.22 1.41 8.15
N VAL A 61 13.40 0.21 8.71
CA VAL A 61 13.15 -0.05 10.15
C VAL A 61 14.01 0.87 11.00
N ASN A 62 15.32 0.98 10.73
CA ASN A 62 16.22 1.82 11.50
C ASN A 62 15.82 3.30 11.44
N GLU A 63 15.46 3.81 10.26
CA GLU A 63 14.99 5.19 10.11
C GLU A 63 13.68 5.44 10.85
N ILE A 64 12.73 4.50 10.81
CA ILE A 64 11.49 4.58 11.59
C ILE A 64 11.78 4.60 13.10
N ILE A 65 12.68 3.76 13.60
CA ILE A 65 13.03 3.71 15.02
C ILE A 65 13.68 5.01 15.49
N LYS A 66 14.56 5.60 14.66
CA LYS A 66 15.18 6.92 14.93
C LYS A 66 14.14 8.04 14.95
N PHE A 67 13.25 8.06 13.95
CA PHE A 67 12.21 9.06 13.82
C PHE A 67 11.14 8.94 14.92
N ASN A 68 10.92 7.73 15.43
CA ASN A 68 9.99 7.39 16.52
C ASN A 68 8.56 7.94 16.30
N PRO A 69 7.89 7.59 15.19
CA PRO A 69 6.57 8.11 14.89
C PRO A 69 5.49 7.56 15.83
N ASP A 70 4.39 8.29 15.97
CA ASP A 70 3.18 7.81 16.66
C ASP A 70 2.45 6.76 15.81
N ILE A 71 2.45 6.96 14.47
CA ILE A 71 1.68 6.15 13.53
C ILE A 71 2.53 5.80 12.31
N ILE A 72 2.47 4.53 11.91
CA ILE A 72 2.92 4.07 10.60
C ILE A 72 1.69 3.84 9.74
N PHE A 73 1.61 4.56 8.62
CA PHE A 73 0.60 4.36 7.59
C PHE A 73 1.25 3.74 6.37
N SER A 74 0.95 2.48 6.09
CA SER A 74 1.49 1.74 4.95
C SER A 74 0.42 1.46 3.90
N VAL A 75 0.84 1.45 2.62
CA VAL A 75 -0.07 1.28 1.48
C VAL A 75 0.48 0.19 0.59
N ASP A 76 -0.32 -0.87 0.38
CA ASP A 76 0.01 -1.98 -0.53
C ASP A 76 1.42 -2.59 -0.31
N SER A 77 1.99 -3.27 -1.31
CA SER A 77 3.32 -3.89 -1.25
C SER A 77 3.57 -4.73 0.02
N PRO A 78 2.71 -5.71 0.34
CA PRO A 78 2.72 -6.41 1.62
C PRO A 78 4.05 -7.12 1.91
N ASP A 79 4.79 -7.54 0.89
CA ASP A 79 6.08 -8.19 1.04
C ASP A 79 7.17 -7.25 1.58
N PHE A 80 7.03 -5.95 1.38
CA PHE A 80 7.89 -4.93 1.96
C PHE A 80 7.27 -4.32 3.22
N THR A 81 6.09 -3.72 3.09
CA THR A 81 5.45 -2.91 4.13
C THR A 81 5.13 -3.71 5.38
N LEU A 82 4.55 -4.92 5.25
CA LEU A 82 4.22 -5.74 6.41
C LEU A 82 5.45 -6.35 7.09
N ARG A 83 6.54 -6.57 6.34
CA ARG A 83 7.81 -7.01 6.96
C ARG A 83 8.47 -5.88 7.76
N VAL A 84 8.40 -4.64 7.27
CA VAL A 84 8.83 -3.45 8.04
C VAL A 84 7.97 -3.33 9.29
N SER A 85 6.65 -3.37 9.15
CA SER A 85 5.68 -3.28 10.24
C SER A 85 5.93 -4.32 11.34
N GLU A 86 6.12 -5.59 10.96
CA GLU A 86 6.40 -6.67 11.91
C GLU A 86 7.68 -6.41 12.72
N ARG A 87 8.74 -5.92 12.06
CA ARG A 87 10.02 -5.65 12.74
C ARG A 87 9.92 -4.44 13.65
N VAL A 88 9.29 -3.36 13.19
CA VAL A 88 9.09 -2.17 14.01
C VAL A 88 8.26 -2.49 15.24
N LYS A 89 7.16 -3.24 15.09
CA LYS A 89 6.28 -3.61 16.21
C LYS A 89 6.98 -4.45 17.27
N LYS A 90 7.96 -5.28 16.90
CA LYS A 90 8.80 -6.04 17.84
C LYS A 90 9.72 -5.15 18.67
N ILE A 91 10.21 -4.04 18.10
CA ILE A 91 11.14 -3.11 18.77
C ILE A 91 10.39 -2.02 19.52
N LYS A 92 9.31 -1.50 18.92
CA LYS A 92 8.49 -0.39 19.43
C LYS A 92 7.01 -0.78 19.42
N PRO A 93 6.52 -1.54 20.42
CA PRO A 93 5.14 -2.08 20.44
C PRO A 93 4.06 -0.98 20.46
N ASN A 94 4.39 0.20 20.97
CA ASN A 94 3.43 1.30 21.14
C ASN A 94 3.11 2.05 19.83
N ILE A 95 3.97 1.97 18.81
CA ILE A 95 3.71 2.60 17.51
C ILE A 95 2.45 1.97 16.90
N LYS A 96 1.49 2.80 16.51
CA LYS A 96 0.27 2.35 15.82
C LYS A 96 0.55 2.06 14.34
N ILE A 97 0.09 0.92 13.86
CA ILE A 97 0.30 0.49 12.48
C ILE A 97 -1.03 0.34 11.77
N ILE A 98 -1.24 1.17 10.76
CA ILE A 98 -2.41 1.16 9.88
C ILE A 98 -1.96 0.74 8.50
N HIS A 99 -2.62 -0.26 7.92
CA HIS A 99 -2.31 -0.76 6.58
C HIS A 99 -3.50 -0.60 5.65
N TYR A 100 -3.29 0.09 4.55
CA TYR A 100 -4.26 0.30 3.48
C TYR A 100 -3.95 -0.62 2.30
N VAL A 101 -4.98 -1.18 1.68
CA VAL A 101 -4.91 -2.25 0.66
C VAL A 101 -4.45 -3.56 1.29
N ALA A 102 -5.38 -4.26 1.90
CA ALA A 102 -5.10 -5.53 2.56
C ALA A 102 -4.55 -6.60 1.59
N PRO A 103 -3.65 -7.47 2.06
CA PRO A 103 -3.20 -8.60 1.24
C PRO A 103 -4.38 -9.48 0.83
N GLN A 104 -4.34 -10.02 -0.39
CA GLN A 104 -5.38 -10.89 -0.94
C GLN A 104 -5.38 -12.26 -0.25
N VAL A 105 -5.78 -12.30 1.02
CA VAL A 105 -5.74 -13.50 1.86
C VAL A 105 -6.76 -14.56 1.44
N TRP A 106 -7.84 -14.16 0.77
CA TRP A 106 -8.91 -15.04 0.31
C TRP A 106 -8.54 -15.97 -0.84
N ILE A 107 -7.42 -15.73 -1.55
CA ILE A 107 -7.03 -16.55 -2.70
C ILE A 107 -6.23 -17.77 -2.26
N TRP A 108 -5.25 -17.61 -1.34
CA TRP A 108 -4.27 -18.66 -1.06
C TRP A 108 -3.91 -18.85 0.41
N ARG A 109 -4.26 -17.94 1.32
CA ARG A 109 -3.56 -17.87 2.61
C ARG A 109 -4.38 -17.30 3.76
N GLU A 110 -5.59 -17.78 4.01
CA GLU A 110 -6.42 -17.35 5.16
C GLU A 110 -5.64 -17.41 6.50
N ASN A 111 -4.83 -18.44 6.69
CA ASN A 111 -4.00 -18.59 7.91
C ASN A 111 -2.98 -17.47 8.13
N ARG A 112 -2.65 -16.65 7.10
CA ARG A 112 -1.77 -15.49 7.28
C ARG A 112 -2.44 -14.35 8.03
N VAL A 113 -3.75 -14.26 7.99
CA VAL A 113 -4.49 -13.20 8.69
C VAL A 113 -4.14 -13.19 10.17
N LYS A 114 -4.07 -14.37 10.80
CA LYS A 114 -3.65 -14.50 12.22
C LYS A 114 -2.30 -13.86 12.55
N LYS A 115 -1.35 -13.88 11.61
CA LYS A 115 -0.05 -13.26 11.82
C LYS A 115 -0.15 -11.74 11.87
N PHE A 116 -1.01 -11.15 11.04
CA PHE A 116 -1.14 -9.69 10.95
C PHE A 116 -1.64 -9.07 12.24
N LYS A 117 -2.49 -9.78 12.99
CA LYS A 117 -2.97 -9.38 14.32
C LYS A 117 -1.85 -9.03 15.30
N LYS A 118 -0.66 -9.61 15.12
CA LYS A 118 0.47 -9.40 16.02
C LYS A 118 1.16 -8.05 15.82
N PHE A 119 0.95 -7.41 14.64
CA PHE A 119 1.72 -6.21 14.30
C PHE A 119 0.96 -5.17 13.49
N VAL A 120 -0.25 -5.43 13.01
CA VAL A 120 -1.12 -4.41 12.39
C VAL A 120 -2.26 -4.11 13.33
N ASP A 121 -2.42 -2.84 13.69
CA ASP A 121 -3.49 -2.41 14.60
C ASP A 121 -4.81 -2.17 13.86
N HIS A 122 -4.76 -1.79 12.56
CA HIS A 122 -5.96 -1.51 11.77
C HIS A 122 -5.73 -1.71 10.27
N PHE A 123 -6.66 -2.40 9.60
CA PHE A 123 -6.69 -2.51 8.15
C PHE A 123 -7.74 -1.58 7.54
N LEU A 124 -7.36 -0.90 6.44
CA LEU A 124 -8.30 -0.17 5.58
C LEU A 124 -8.50 -0.99 4.31
N LEU A 125 -9.72 -1.46 4.09
CA LEU A 125 -10.07 -2.45 3.08
C LEU A 125 -10.63 -1.77 1.82
N LEU A 126 -10.26 -2.31 0.65
CA LEU A 126 -10.77 -1.85 -0.65
C LEU A 126 -12.16 -2.38 -0.97
N PHE A 127 -12.46 -3.60 -0.51
CA PHE A 127 -13.70 -4.30 -0.84
C PHE A 127 -14.41 -4.77 0.42
N ASP A 128 -15.74 -4.64 0.44
CA ASP A 128 -16.54 -5.01 1.62
C ASP A 128 -16.44 -6.50 1.95
N PHE A 129 -16.36 -7.37 0.94
CA PHE A 129 -16.24 -8.81 1.15
C PHE A 129 -14.97 -9.23 1.91
N GLU A 130 -13.94 -8.38 1.96
CA GLU A 130 -12.71 -8.64 2.70
C GLU A 130 -12.93 -8.68 4.22
N LYS A 131 -13.90 -7.91 4.73
CA LYS A 131 -14.17 -7.75 6.17
C LYS A 131 -14.28 -9.08 6.89
N LYS A 132 -15.03 -10.04 6.34
CA LYS A 132 -15.27 -11.35 6.97
C LYS A 132 -14.00 -12.10 7.35
N TYR A 133 -12.90 -11.92 6.59
CA TYR A 133 -11.62 -12.60 6.86
C TYR A 133 -10.88 -11.97 8.04
N PHE A 134 -10.99 -10.65 8.22
CA PHE A 134 -10.36 -9.91 9.30
C PHE A 134 -11.21 -9.97 10.58
N ASP A 135 -12.53 -9.88 10.46
CA ASP A 135 -13.46 -10.01 11.59
C ASP A 135 -13.36 -11.39 12.26
N LYS A 136 -13.25 -12.47 11.47
CA LYS A 136 -13.04 -13.84 11.96
C LYS A 136 -11.85 -13.96 12.91
N GLU A 137 -10.80 -13.18 12.67
CA GLU A 137 -9.59 -13.17 13.46
C GLU A 137 -9.57 -12.03 14.50
N ASN A 138 -10.67 -11.29 14.68
CA ASN A 138 -10.77 -10.13 15.56
C ASN A 138 -9.68 -9.08 15.28
N ILE A 139 -9.45 -8.76 14.01
CA ILE A 139 -8.55 -7.69 13.57
C ILE A 139 -9.39 -6.46 13.21
N LYS A 140 -9.06 -5.31 13.81
CA LYS A 140 -9.75 -4.05 13.49
C LYS A 140 -9.58 -3.72 12.02
N ASN A 141 -10.69 -3.46 11.35
CA ASN A 141 -10.71 -3.11 9.95
C ASN A 141 -11.85 -2.14 9.63
N THR A 142 -11.69 -1.40 8.53
CA THR A 142 -12.71 -0.49 8.01
C THR A 142 -12.74 -0.61 6.49
N PHE A 143 -13.90 -0.83 5.92
CA PHE A 143 -14.11 -0.70 4.48
C PHE A 143 -14.11 0.78 4.08
N VAL A 144 -13.17 1.17 3.22
CA VAL A 144 -13.00 2.56 2.77
C VAL A 144 -13.27 2.72 1.27
N GLY A 145 -13.48 1.63 0.54
CA GLY A 145 -13.72 1.65 -0.89
C GLY A 145 -12.46 1.81 -1.75
N HIS A 146 -12.65 1.66 -3.05
CA HIS A 146 -11.55 1.76 -4.01
C HIS A 146 -11.44 3.21 -4.53
N PRO A 147 -10.24 3.84 -4.53
CA PRO A 147 -10.09 5.26 -4.88
C PRO A 147 -10.45 5.60 -6.33
N LEU A 148 -10.55 4.61 -7.22
CA LEU A 148 -11.01 4.83 -8.60
C LEU A 148 -12.50 5.14 -8.69
N ILE A 149 -13.31 4.78 -7.68
CA ILE A 149 -14.76 5.06 -7.66
C ILE A 149 -15.01 6.57 -7.53
N GLU A 150 -14.12 7.29 -6.84
CA GLU A 150 -14.21 8.75 -6.66
C GLU A 150 -13.78 9.53 -7.91
N LYS A 151 -13.02 8.90 -8.82
CA LYS A 151 -12.64 9.55 -10.06
C LYS A 151 -13.85 9.58 -10.98
N ARG A 152 -14.37 10.77 -11.26
CA ARG A 152 -15.35 10.96 -12.33
C ARG A 152 -14.72 10.46 -13.63
N ILE A 153 -15.20 9.32 -14.11
CA ILE A 153 -14.92 8.88 -15.47
C ILE A 153 -15.67 9.87 -16.37
N SER A 154 -14.93 10.69 -17.11
CA SER A 154 -15.55 11.50 -18.16
C SER A 154 -16.29 10.52 -19.05
N ASN A 155 -17.60 10.72 -19.23
CA ASN A 155 -18.40 9.91 -20.14
C ASN A 155 -17.81 10.07 -21.54
N ILE A 156 -16.97 9.13 -21.94
CA ILE A 156 -16.52 9.04 -23.32
C ILE A 156 -17.73 8.53 -24.09
N ASP A 157 -18.30 9.37 -24.93
CA ASP A 157 -19.38 8.95 -25.82
C ASP A 157 -18.82 7.96 -26.84
N ILE A 158 -19.06 6.68 -26.59
CA ILE A 158 -18.66 5.58 -27.49
C ILE A 158 -19.72 5.26 -28.56
N SER A 159 -20.87 5.95 -28.54
CA SER A 159 -21.99 5.68 -29.45
C SER A 159 -21.62 5.78 -30.92
N ASN A 160 -20.63 6.60 -31.27
CA ASN A 160 -20.13 6.79 -32.64
C ASN A 160 -19.02 5.83 -33.03
N ILE A 161 -18.44 5.07 -32.09
CA ILE A 161 -17.30 4.17 -32.38
C ILE A 161 -17.77 2.84 -33.00
N SER A 162 -19.01 2.41 -32.73
CA SER A 162 -19.47 1.05 -32.98
C SER A 162 -20.41 0.85 -34.17
N LYS A 163 -20.84 1.91 -34.88
CA LYS A 163 -21.81 1.76 -35.99
C LYS A 163 -21.27 0.87 -37.11
N GLY A 164 -21.69 -0.41 -37.13
CA GLY A 164 -21.40 -1.36 -38.19
C GLY A 164 -19.99 -1.94 -38.25
N LYS A 165 -19.14 -1.71 -37.23
CA LYS A 165 -17.77 -2.24 -37.18
C LYS A 165 -17.59 -3.25 -36.02
N LYS A 166 -16.71 -4.24 -36.22
CA LYS A 166 -16.24 -5.11 -35.14
C LYS A 166 -15.30 -4.31 -34.25
N ILE A 167 -15.52 -4.36 -32.93
CA ILE A 167 -14.68 -3.67 -31.96
C ILE A 167 -13.75 -4.70 -31.34
N ILE A 168 -12.45 -4.41 -31.35
CA ILE A 168 -11.42 -5.14 -30.58
C ILE A 168 -10.94 -4.22 -29.47
N SER A 169 -11.17 -4.62 -28.23
CA SER A 169 -10.68 -3.89 -27.07
C SER A 169 -9.35 -4.47 -26.60
N ILE A 170 -8.33 -3.62 -26.47
CA ILE A 170 -7.01 -3.99 -25.98
C ILE A 170 -6.82 -3.36 -24.61
N PHE A 171 -6.55 -4.18 -23.58
CA PHE A 171 -6.27 -3.75 -22.22
C PHE A 171 -4.78 -4.02 -21.92
N PRO A 172 -3.89 -3.06 -22.26
CA PRO A 172 -2.48 -3.21 -21.92
C PRO A 172 -2.32 -3.20 -20.40
N GLY A 173 -1.38 -3.98 -19.91
CA GLY A 173 -1.00 -3.95 -18.51
C GLY A 173 -0.42 -2.60 -18.08
N SER A 174 -0.26 -2.42 -16.76
CA SER A 174 0.27 -1.17 -16.19
C SER A 174 1.81 -1.10 -16.20
N ARG A 175 2.49 -2.14 -16.65
CA ARG A 175 3.94 -2.28 -16.64
C ARG A 175 4.53 -2.05 -18.00
N ILE A 176 5.72 -1.42 -18.06
CA ILE A 176 6.44 -1.15 -19.32
C ILE A 176 6.82 -2.45 -20.06
N SER A 177 6.91 -3.58 -19.34
CA SER A 177 7.25 -4.90 -19.89
C SER A 177 6.06 -5.69 -20.42
N GLU A 178 4.86 -5.13 -20.40
CA GLU A 178 3.62 -5.68 -20.93
C GLU A 178 3.18 -4.89 -22.17
#